data_4dbd54acce2d64470d577fdb92d6ae3a
#
_entry.id   4dbd54acce2d64470d577fdb92d6ae3a
#
_cell.length_a   1.000
_cell.length_b   1.000
_cell.length_c   1.000
_cell.angle_alpha   90.00
_cell.angle_beta   90.00
_cell.angle_gamma   90.00
#
_symmetry.space_group_name_H-M   'P 1'
#
loop_
_entity.id
_entity.type
_entity.pdbx_description
1 polymer ?
#
loop_
_entity_poly.entity_id
_entity_poly.type
_entity_poly.pdbx_seq_one_letter_code
_entity_poly.pdbx_strand_id
1 'polypeptide(L)'
;MSPVSLIFDGTFFGRGYGLMIYRANGKNIYWREIDSEKISYIAEDLRHLQTLGWQFSSFTIDGRRGVIQLLKQLFPNVPIQMCVFHQKKIVQRYITTKPKTDCGREIKLLMENMLLFSEAEFHSKLQEIKSKYKYFLKERNENNQFMHRKLRSAIRSLTNNQEYLFSYKNIQNVSIPNTTNSCDGSFAHWKSKVKIHRGLRKHRRAKMINFLLTNS
;
A
#
# COMPACT_ATOMS: atom_id res chain seq x y z
N MET A 1 23.59 13.65 0.55
CA MET A 1 22.66 13.31 1.64
C MET A 1 22.72 11.80 1.88
N SER A 2 22.58 11.33 3.13
CA SER A 2 22.46 9.89 3.38
C SER A 2 21.17 9.35 2.73
N PRO A 3 21.20 8.11 2.20
CA PRO A 3 20.01 7.49 1.61
C PRO A 3 18.86 7.41 2.60
N VAL A 4 17.63 7.69 2.14
CA VAL A 4 16.42 7.74 2.97
C VAL A 4 15.39 6.67 2.57
N SER A 5 14.64 6.18 3.54
CA SER A 5 13.45 5.38 3.28
C SER A 5 12.31 6.29 2.82
N LEU A 6 11.89 6.14 1.57
CA LEU A 6 10.83 6.95 0.97
C LEU A 6 9.49 6.24 1.11
N ILE A 7 8.52 6.93 1.71
CA ILE A 7 7.11 6.55 1.70
C ILE A 7 6.39 7.46 0.72
N PHE A 8 5.58 6.90 -0.16
CA PHE A 8 4.67 7.73 -0.95
C PHE A 8 3.31 7.07 -1.13
N ASP A 9 2.30 7.93 -1.18
CA ASP A 9 0.91 7.51 -1.31
C ASP A 9 0.08 8.64 -1.90
N GLY A 10 -1.05 8.29 -2.53
CA GLY A 10 -1.97 9.22 -3.15
C GLY A 10 -3.27 9.37 -2.37
N THR A 11 -3.87 10.55 -2.42
CA THR A 11 -5.20 10.77 -1.86
C THR A 11 -6.00 11.76 -2.68
N PHE A 12 -7.34 11.61 -2.71
CA PHE A 12 -8.26 12.48 -3.44
C PHE A 12 -9.18 13.26 -2.52
N PHE A 13 -9.41 14.52 -2.86
CA PHE A 13 -10.32 15.46 -2.18
C PHE A 13 -11.60 15.72 -2.97
N GLY A 14 -11.95 14.84 -3.87
CA GLY A 14 -13.08 14.89 -4.78
C GLY A 14 -12.69 14.49 -6.20
N ARG A 15 -13.61 14.62 -7.15
CA ARG A 15 -13.32 14.29 -8.55
C ARG A 15 -12.24 15.21 -9.13
N GLY A 16 -11.21 14.61 -9.76
CA GLY A 16 -10.18 15.32 -10.51
C GLY A 16 -9.27 16.22 -9.68
N TYR A 17 -9.20 16.02 -8.35
CA TYR A 17 -8.25 16.72 -7.50
C TYR A 17 -7.75 15.80 -6.38
N GLY A 18 -6.50 15.48 -6.44
CA GLY A 18 -5.79 14.67 -5.47
C GLY A 18 -4.37 15.15 -5.26
N LEU A 19 -3.67 14.51 -4.36
CA LEU A 19 -2.26 14.72 -4.07
C LEU A 19 -1.53 13.38 -4.07
N MET A 20 -0.37 13.35 -4.69
CA MET A 20 0.67 12.36 -4.45
C MET A 20 1.69 12.98 -3.50
N ILE A 21 2.03 12.31 -2.42
CA ILE A 21 2.95 12.82 -1.40
C ILE A 21 4.11 11.88 -1.26
N TYR A 22 5.30 12.46 -1.15
CA TYR A 22 6.57 11.79 -0.94
C TYR A 22 7.13 12.21 0.41
N ARG A 23 7.29 11.25 1.32
CA ARG A 23 7.68 11.48 2.71
C ARG A 23 8.95 10.70 3.06
N ALA A 24 9.90 11.39 3.69
CA ALA A 24 11.09 10.79 4.26
C ALA A 24 11.39 11.41 5.62
N ASN A 25 11.94 10.64 6.55
CA ASN A 25 12.29 11.10 7.90
C ASN A 25 11.13 11.82 8.62
N GLY A 26 9.90 11.35 8.42
CA GLY A 26 8.70 11.93 9.04
C GLY A 26 8.19 13.24 8.41
N LYS A 27 8.86 13.77 7.38
CA LYS A 27 8.51 15.04 6.73
C LYS A 27 8.09 14.83 5.28
N ASN A 28 7.20 15.68 4.77
CA ASN A 28 6.90 15.74 3.35
C ASN A 28 8.08 16.41 2.63
N ILE A 29 8.77 15.67 1.77
CA ILE A 29 9.91 16.20 1.01
C ILE A 29 9.49 16.69 -0.38
N TYR A 30 8.36 16.17 -0.89
CA TYR A 30 7.78 16.59 -2.16
C TYR A 30 6.29 16.23 -2.22
N TRP A 31 5.52 16.94 -3.02
CA TRP A 31 4.14 16.60 -3.36
C TRP A 31 3.78 17.11 -4.75
N ARG A 32 2.84 16.41 -5.38
CA ARG A 32 2.26 16.79 -6.68
C ARG A 32 0.74 16.83 -6.57
N GLU A 33 0.11 17.87 -7.12
CA GLU A 33 -1.32 17.84 -7.40
C GLU A 33 -1.58 16.90 -8.59
N ILE A 34 -2.55 16.00 -8.44
CA ILE A 34 -2.89 14.98 -9.42
C ILE A 34 -4.39 14.99 -9.73
N ASP A 35 -4.72 14.68 -10.98
CA ASP A 35 -6.09 14.39 -11.43
C ASP A 35 -6.44 12.89 -11.29
N SER A 36 -5.42 12.06 -11.40
CA SER A 36 -5.45 10.61 -11.33
C SER A 36 -4.06 10.07 -10.98
N GLU A 37 -3.99 8.84 -10.47
CA GLU A 37 -2.73 8.21 -10.10
C GLU A 37 -2.04 7.58 -11.33
N LYS A 38 -1.41 8.39 -12.17
CA LYS A 38 -0.63 7.91 -13.32
C LYS A 38 0.76 7.48 -12.88
N ILE A 39 1.22 6.34 -13.42
CA ILE A 39 2.58 5.83 -13.19
C ILE A 39 3.63 6.81 -13.72
N SER A 40 3.34 7.52 -14.82
CA SER A 40 4.22 8.55 -15.38
C SER A 40 4.51 9.67 -14.39
N TYR A 41 3.50 10.11 -13.62
CA TYR A 41 3.70 11.14 -12.59
C TYR A 41 4.69 10.67 -11.52
N ILE A 42 4.55 9.43 -11.06
CA ILE A 42 5.47 8.84 -10.07
C ILE A 42 6.89 8.75 -10.65
N ALA A 43 7.02 8.34 -11.91
CA ALA A 43 8.32 8.26 -12.58
C ALA A 43 9.01 9.64 -12.70
N GLU A 44 8.25 10.67 -13.09
CA GLU A 44 8.74 12.05 -13.17
C GLU A 44 9.17 12.56 -11.79
N ASP A 45 8.34 12.36 -10.78
CA ASP A 45 8.58 12.83 -9.41
C ASP A 45 9.83 12.19 -8.80
N LEU A 46 10.00 10.88 -8.97
CA LEU A 46 11.18 10.18 -8.46
C LEU A 46 12.46 10.65 -9.16
N ARG A 47 12.43 10.88 -10.48
CA ARG A 47 13.58 11.47 -11.20
C ARG A 47 13.86 12.90 -10.73
N HIS A 48 12.82 13.71 -10.53
CA HIS A 48 12.97 15.05 -9.99
C HIS A 48 13.62 15.04 -8.60
N LEU A 49 13.18 14.16 -7.71
CA LEU A 49 13.81 13.99 -6.40
C LEU A 49 15.28 13.60 -6.51
N GLN A 50 15.64 12.74 -7.47
CA GLN A 50 17.06 12.41 -7.74
C GLN A 50 17.87 13.63 -8.21
N THR A 51 17.30 14.49 -9.08
CA THR A 51 17.99 15.73 -9.51
C THR A 51 18.20 16.72 -8.36
N LEU A 52 17.34 16.66 -7.32
CA LEU A 52 17.52 17.42 -6.07
C LEU A 52 18.54 16.78 -5.10
N GLY A 53 19.20 15.68 -5.50
CA GLY A 53 20.22 14.99 -4.70
C GLY A 53 19.68 13.96 -3.71
N TRP A 54 18.38 13.61 -3.76
CA TRP A 54 17.82 12.57 -2.91
C TRP A 54 18.30 11.17 -3.37
N GLN A 55 18.75 10.39 -2.41
CA GLN A 55 19.09 8.96 -2.57
C GLN A 55 18.12 8.13 -1.73
N PHE A 56 17.73 6.96 -2.25
CA PHE A 56 16.72 6.12 -1.60
C PHE A 56 17.35 4.83 -1.09
N SER A 57 17.09 4.51 0.18
CA SER A 57 17.48 3.25 0.80
C SER A 57 16.35 2.21 0.79
N SER A 58 15.10 2.64 0.68
CA SER A 58 13.92 1.78 0.50
C SER A 58 12.71 2.56 0.01
N PHE A 59 11.70 1.84 -0.51
CA PHE A 59 10.39 2.39 -0.84
C PHE A 59 9.29 1.67 -0.07
N THR A 60 8.35 2.43 0.54
CA THR A 60 7.14 1.88 1.13
C THR A 60 5.91 2.42 0.39
N ILE A 61 5.10 1.53 -0.21
CA ILE A 61 4.01 1.86 -1.13
C ILE A 61 2.75 1.02 -0.86
N ASP A 62 1.63 1.39 -1.50
CA ASP A 62 0.34 0.67 -1.43
C ASP A 62 0.32 -0.71 -2.12
N GLY A 63 1.36 -1.06 -2.89
CA GLY A 63 1.51 -2.35 -3.57
C GLY A 63 0.88 -2.43 -4.96
N ARG A 64 0.62 -1.31 -5.62
CA ARG A 64 0.21 -1.29 -7.05
C ARG A 64 1.28 -1.91 -7.93
N ARG A 65 0.94 -2.97 -8.67
CA ARG A 65 1.89 -3.71 -9.51
C ARG A 65 2.67 -2.85 -10.49
N GLY A 66 2.01 -1.90 -11.17
CA GLY A 66 2.69 -1.00 -12.10
C GLY A 66 3.71 -0.10 -11.41
N VAL A 67 3.46 0.30 -10.15
CA VAL A 67 4.42 1.08 -9.35
C VAL A 67 5.60 0.20 -8.93
N ILE A 68 5.35 -1.04 -8.52
CA ILE A 68 6.41 -2.01 -8.20
C ILE A 68 7.33 -2.23 -9.41
N GLN A 69 6.74 -2.43 -10.60
CA GLN A 69 7.50 -2.61 -11.84
C GLN A 69 8.33 -1.38 -12.18
N LEU A 70 7.76 -0.17 -12.06
CA LEU A 70 8.47 1.09 -12.25
C LEU A 70 9.67 1.19 -11.29
N LEU A 71 9.46 0.91 -9.99
CA LEU A 71 10.52 1.00 -8.99
C LEU A 71 11.64 -0.01 -9.25
N LYS A 72 11.32 -1.26 -9.61
CA LYS A 72 12.33 -2.26 -10.00
C LYS A 72 13.12 -1.84 -11.23
N GLN A 73 12.50 -1.11 -12.15
CA GLN A 73 13.13 -0.61 -13.37
C GLN A 73 14.08 0.58 -13.11
N LEU A 74 13.62 1.53 -12.29
CA LEU A 74 14.40 2.74 -11.99
C LEU A 74 15.43 2.52 -10.87
N PHE A 75 15.15 1.63 -9.92
CA PHE A 75 15.94 1.40 -8.71
C PHE A 75 16.06 -0.11 -8.40
N PRO A 76 16.75 -0.89 -9.26
CA PRO A 76 16.78 -2.35 -9.16
C PRO A 76 17.33 -2.89 -7.85
N ASN A 77 18.21 -2.14 -7.19
CA ASN A 77 18.89 -2.54 -5.94
C ASN A 77 18.22 -1.94 -4.68
N VAL A 78 17.14 -1.16 -4.82
CA VAL A 78 16.47 -0.55 -3.68
C VAL A 78 15.27 -1.41 -3.28
N PRO A 79 15.21 -1.88 -2.01
CA PRO A 79 14.14 -2.71 -1.54
C PRO A 79 12.79 -2.00 -1.55
N ILE A 80 11.75 -2.76 -1.87
CA ILE A 80 10.37 -2.30 -1.91
C ILE A 80 9.61 -3.00 -0.80
N GLN A 81 8.97 -2.23 0.07
CA GLN A 81 8.02 -2.70 1.07
C GLN A 81 6.60 -2.37 0.61
N MET A 82 5.74 -3.35 0.56
CA MET A 82 4.31 -3.12 0.43
C MET A 82 3.70 -2.82 1.80
N CYS A 83 2.90 -1.79 1.88
CA CYS A 83 2.20 -1.41 3.10
C CYS A 83 1.33 -2.57 3.62
N VAL A 84 1.66 -3.07 4.81
CA VAL A 84 0.95 -4.18 5.46
C VAL A 84 -0.52 -3.84 5.69
N PHE A 85 -0.82 -2.58 6.03
CA PHE A 85 -2.19 -2.13 6.23
C PHE A 85 -3.03 -2.17 4.95
N HIS A 86 -2.44 -1.76 3.81
CA HIS A 86 -3.09 -1.88 2.50
C HIS A 86 -3.33 -3.35 2.12
N GLN A 87 -2.36 -4.23 2.38
CA GLN A 87 -2.56 -5.67 2.17
C GLN A 87 -3.70 -6.23 3.04
N LYS A 88 -3.78 -5.84 4.32
CA LYS A 88 -4.91 -6.21 5.20
C LYS A 88 -6.24 -5.74 4.62
N LYS A 89 -6.32 -4.50 4.15
CA LYS A 89 -7.53 -3.95 3.49
C LYS A 89 -7.91 -4.72 2.21
N ILE A 90 -6.92 -5.11 1.40
CA ILE A 90 -7.16 -5.91 0.18
C ILE A 90 -7.78 -7.26 0.54
N VAL A 91 -7.19 -7.99 1.49
CA VAL A 91 -7.72 -9.27 1.95
C VAL A 91 -9.12 -9.11 2.55
N GLN A 92 -9.32 -8.10 3.41
CA GLN A 92 -10.61 -7.82 4.05
C GLN A 92 -11.73 -7.54 3.03
N ARG A 93 -11.43 -6.89 1.90
CA ARG A 93 -12.42 -6.71 0.81
C ARG A 93 -12.90 -8.03 0.22
N TYR A 94 -12.07 -9.07 0.23
CA TYR A 94 -12.44 -10.39 -0.26
C TYR A 94 -13.17 -11.24 0.77
N ILE A 95 -12.67 -11.28 2.03
CA ILE A 95 -13.18 -12.18 3.05
C ILE A 95 -14.18 -11.54 4.03
N THR A 96 -14.36 -10.21 3.95
CA THR A 96 -15.16 -9.36 4.85
C THR A 96 -14.55 -9.25 6.26
N THR A 97 -15.18 -8.44 7.13
CA THR A 97 -14.79 -8.31 8.55
C THR A 97 -15.23 -9.50 9.39
N LYS A 98 -16.31 -10.18 8.98
CA LYS A 98 -16.88 -11.36 9.63
C LYS A 98 -16.98 -12.51 8.63
N PRO A 99 -15.88 -13.25 8.36
CA PRO A 99 -15.89 -14.36 7.42
C PRO A 99 -16.86 -15.46 7.84
N LYS A 100 -17.68 -15.95 6.90
CA LYS A 100 -18.67 -17.01 7.15
C LYS A 100 -18.05 -18.41 7.10
N THR A 101 -16.93 -18.57 6.41
CA THR A 101 -16.27 -19.88 6.21
C THR A 101 -15.05 -20.01 7.11
N ASP A 102 -14.71 -21.27 7.50
CA ASP A 102 -13.51 -21.55 8.28
C ASP A 102 -12.24 -21.11 7.55
N CYS A 103 -12.13 -21.39 6.25
CA CYS A 103 -11.04 -20.89 5.42
C CYS A 103 -10.89 -19.37 5.51
N GLY A 104 -11.99 -18.64 5.46
CA GLY A 104 -11.98 -17.18 5.59
C GLY A 104 -11.56 -16.71 6.99
N ARG A 105 -11.97 -17.42 8.04
CA ARG A 105 -11.57 -17.13 9.43
C ARG A 105 -10.07 -17.36 9.64
N GLU A 106 -9.52 -18.44 9.10
CA GLU A 106 -8.08 -18.71 9.18
C GLU A 106 -7.23 -17.70 8.40
N ILE A 107 -7.66 -17.30 7.19
CA ILE A 107 -7.00 -16.22 6.42
C ILE A 107 -7.03 -14.91 7.21
N LYS A 108 -8.14 -14.59 7.86
CA LYS A 108 -8.26 -13.37 8.69
C LYS A 108 -7.27 -13.43 9.86
N LEU A 109 -7.24 -14.54 10.59
CA LEU A 109 -6.33 -14.74 11.73
C LEU A 109 -4.86 -14.66 11.30
N LEU A 110 -4.50 -15.27 10.17
CA LEU A 110 -3.16 -15.15 9.59
C LEU A 110 -2.78 -13.69 9.33
N MET A 111 -3.71 -12.88 8.79
CA MET A 111 -3.47 -11.47 8.52
C MET A 111 -3.40 -10.60 9.78
N GLU A 112 -4.22 -10.89 10.77
CA GLU A 112 -4.20 -10.16 12.06
C GLU A 112 -2.86 -10.34 12.78
N ASN A 113 -2.32 -11.55 12.75
CA ASN A 113 -1.05 -11.93 13.39
C ASN A 113 0.18 -11.79 12.48
N MET A 114 0.03 -11.25 11.28
CA MET A 114 1.12 -11.19 10.30
C MET A 114 2.41 -10.56 10.84
N LEU A 115 2.31 -9.54 11.67
CA LEU A 115 3.48 -8.84 12.24
C LEU A 115 4.29 -9.72 13.22
N LEU A 116 3.69 -10.78 13.77
CA LEU A 116 4.34 -11.71 14.68
C LEU A 116 5.21 -12.74 13.94
N PHE A 117 4.94 -12.99 12.65
CA PHE A 117 5.61 -14.01 11.86
C PHE A 117 6.83 -13.48 11.12
N SER A 118 7.83 -14.32 10.93
CA SER A 118 8.82 -14.18 9.87
C SER A 118 8.18 -14.46 8.51
N GLU A 119 8.86 -14.13 7.42
CA GLU A 119 8.38 -14.46 6.07
C GLU A 119 8.19 -15.95 5.87
N ALA A 120 9.15 -16.77 6.36
CA ALA A 120 9.09 -18.23 6.24
C ALA A 120 7.90 -18.82 7.02
N GLU A 121 7.66 -18.37 8.25
CA GLU A 121 6.51 -18.81 9.06
C GLU A 121 5.18 -18.40 8.41
N PHE A 122 5.10 -17.17 7.90
CA PHE A 122 3.91 -16.72 7.19
C PHE A 122 3.65 -17.56 5.93
N HIS A 123 4.72 -17.86 5.16
CA HIS A 123 4.64 -18.72 4.00
C HIS A 123 4.11 -20.11 4.36
N SER A 124 4.71 -20.75 5.38
CA SER A 124 4.29 -22.08 5.86
C SER A 124 2.81 -22.10 6.21
N LYS A 125 2.35 -21.15 7.05
CA LYS A 125 0.94 -21.04 7.46
C LYS A 125 0.00 -20.80 6.27
N LEU A 126 0.40 -19.99 5.30
CA LEU A 126 -0.39 -19.76 4.09
C LEU A 126 -0.48 -21.04 3.24
N GLN A 127 0.59 -21.84 3.14
CA GLN A 127 0.58 -23.14 2.46
C GLN A 127 -0.27 -24.18 3.21
N GLU A 128 -0.23 -24.20 4.53
CA GLU A 128 -1.11 -25.04 5.36
C GLU A 128 -2.59 -24.76 5.07
N ILE A 129 -3.00 -23.49 5.05
CA ILE A 129 -4.36 -23.09 4.69
C ILE A 129 -4.70 -23.54 3.27
N LYS A 130 -3.81 -23.31 2.29
CA LYS A 130 -4.02 -23.73 0.89
C LYS A 130 -4.19 -25.24 0.76
N SER A 131 -3.42 -26.03 1.49
CA SER A 131 -3.45 -27.50 1.48
C SER A 131 -4.73 -28.01 2.17
N LYS A 132 -5.04 -27.50 3.35
CA LYS A 132 -6.22 -27.86 4.14
C LYS A 132 -7.52 -27.63 3.37
N TYR A 133 -7.63 -26.51 2.68
CA TYR A 133 -8.84 -26.12 1.94
C TYR A 133 -8.75 -26.38 0.43
N LYS A 134 -7.81 -27.24 -0.02
CA LYS A 134 -7.55 -27.49 -1.45
C LYS A 134 -8.81 -27.87 -2.23
N TYR A 135 -9.58 -28.80 -1.74
CA TYR A 135 -10.81 -29.28 -2.41
C TYR A 135 -11.91 -28.24 -2.34
N PHE A 136 -12.18 -27.70 -1.17
CA PHE A 136 -13.15 -26.60 -0.97
C PHE A 136 -12.90 -25.42 -1.91
N LEU A 137 -11.67 -24.97 -2.05
CA LEU A 137 -11.31 -23.87 -2.95
C LEU A 137 -11.45 -24.23 -4.44
N LYS A 138 -11.55 -25.52 -4.80
CA LYS A 138 -11.75 -25.99 -6.17
C LYS A 138 -13.21 -26.26 -6.51
N GLU A 139 -14.12 -26.18 -5.58
CA GLU A 139 -15.56 -26.36 -5.82
C GLU A 139 -16.06 -25.45 -6.91
N ARG A 140 -16.91 -26.01 -7.78
CA ARG A 140 -17.50 -25.31 -8.92
C ARG A 140 -19.03 -25.40 -8.87
N ASN A 141 -19.71 -24.39 -9.37
CA ASN A 141 -21.14 -24.41 -9.56
C ASN A 141 -21.51 -25.10 -10.89
N GLU A 142 -22.80 -25.23 -11.16
CA GLU A 142 -23.36 -25.81 -12.40
C GLU A 142 -22.81 -25.18 -13.69
N ASN A 143 -22.46 -23.88 -13.64
CA ASN A 143 -21.85 -23.15 -14.74
C ASN A 143 -20.31 -23.28 -14.81
N ASN A 144 -19.74 -24.30 -14.15
CA ASN A 144 -18.30 -24.57 -14.10
C ASN A 144 -17.46 -23.40 -13.54
N GLN A 145 -18.04 -22.51 -12.76
CA GLN A 145 -17.35 -21.38 -12.13
C GLN A 145 -16.97 -21.70 -10.70
N PHE A 146 -15.79 -21.25 -10.26
CA PHE A 146 -15.37 -21.44 -8.86
C PHE A 146 -16.34 -20.77 -7.90
N MET A 147 -16.88 -21.54 -6.94
CA MET A 147 -17.79 -21.03 -5.90
C MET A 147 -17.07 -20.06 -4.95
N HIS A 148 -15.83 -20.33 -4.60
CA HIS A 148 -15.05 -19.57 -3.61
C HIS A 148 -14.08 -18.57 -4.22
N ARG A 149 -14.51 -17.82 -5.27
CA ARG A 149 -13.64 -16.88 -6.00
C ARG A 149 -12.97 -15.84 -5.11
N LYS A 150 -13.71 -15.29 -4.12
CA LYS A 150 -13.19 -14.26 -3.21
C LYS A 150 -12.06 -14.81 -2.33
N LEU A 151 -12.22 -16.02 -1.74
CA LEU A 151 -11.18 -16.67 -0.95
C LEU A 151 -9.94 -16.95 -1.79
N ARG A 152 -10.14 -17.47 -3.02
CA ARG A 152 -9.05 -17.67 -3.98
C ARG A 152 -8.30 -16.38 -4.30
N SER A 153 -9.02 -15.27 -4.45
CA SER A 153 -8.42 -13.95 -4.71
C SER A 153 -7.65 -13.43 -3.51
N ALA A 154 -8.16 -13.64 -2.29
CA ALA A 154 -7.44 -13.30 -1.06
C ALA A 154 -6.11 -14.05 -0.96
N ILE A 155 -6.14 -15.38 -1.12
CA ILE A 155 -4.94 -16.24 -1.09
C ILE A 155 -3.96 -15.82 -2.20
N ARG A 156 -4.44 -15.61 -3.42
CA ARG A 156 -3.59 -15.18 -4.55
C ARG A 156 -2.92 -13.84 -4.27
N SER A 157 -3.66 -12.88 -3.69
CA SER A 157 -3.09 -11.59 -3.31
C SER A 157 -1.95 -11.75 -2.29
N LEU A 158 -2.13 -12.60 -1.28
CA LEU A 158 -1.09 -12.88 -0.29
C LEU A 158 0.13 -13.56 -0.91
N THR A 159 -0.09 -14.59 -1.72
CA THR A 159 1.00 -15.32 -2.40
C THR A 159 1.81 -14.40 -3.32
N ASN A 160 1.15 -13.53 -4.08
CA ASN A 160 1.82 -12.68 -5.06
C ASN A 160 2.55 -11.48 -4.44
N ASN A 161 2.14 -11.07 -3.25
CA ASN A 161 2.71 -9.87 -2.61
C ASN A 161 3.67 -10.23 -1.48
N GLN A 162 3.84 -11.51 -1.17
CA GLN A 162 4.61 -11.97 -0.02
C GLN A 162 6.02 -11.40 0.02
N GLU A 163 6.75 -11.42 -1.09
CA GLU A 163 8.12 -10.92 -1.18
C GLU A 163 8.27 -9.43 -0.77
N TYR A 164 7.19 -8.65 -0.93
CA TYR A 164 7.20 -7.22 -0.58
C TYR A 164 6.64 -6.93 0.82
N LEU A 165 6.04 -7.92 1.47
CA LEU A 165 5.38 -7.72 2.77
C LEU A 165 6.35 -7.80 3.94
N PHE A 166 7.52 -8.39 3.76
CA PHE A 166 8.50 -8.67 4.81
C PHE A 166 9.86 -7.99 4.62
N SER A 167 10.02 -7.12 3.61
CA SER A 167 11.28 -6.40 3.37
C SER A 167 11.77 -5.67 4.62
N TYR A 168 10.86 -5.11 5.42
CA TYR A 168 11.17 -4.40 6.67
C TYR A 168 11.77 -5.31 7.77
N LYS A 169 11.58 -6.64 7.71
CA LYS A 169 12.16 -7.62 8.62
C LYS A 169 13.45 -8.22 8.08
N ASN A 170 13.50 -8.43 6.77
CA ASN A 170 14.57 -9.18 6.12
C ASN A 170 15.84 -8.34 5.92
N ILE A 171 15.71 -7.00 5.87
CA ILE A 171 16.81 -6.09 5.59
C ILE A 171 17.18 -5.34 6.87
N GLN A 172 18.25 -5.77 7.51
CA GLN A 172 18.65 -5.28 8.84
C GLN A 172 19.35 -3.93 8.84
N ASN A 173 20.03 -3.58 7.75
CA ASN A 173 20.86 -2.37 7.67
C ASN A 173 20.09 -1.09 7.30
N VAL A 174 18.78 -1.20 7.08
CA VAL A 174 17.93 -0.08 6.69
C VAL A 174 16.63 -0.11 7.50
N SER A 175 16.29 1.01 8.12
CA SER A 175 14.98 1.15 8.77
C SER A 175 13.90 1.34 7.71
N ILE A 176 13.16 0.28 7.40
CA ILE A 176 12.09 0.29 6.41
C ILE A 176 10.74 0.40 7.10
N PRO A 177 9.95 1.45 6.87
CA PRO A 177 8.59 1.54 7.38
C PRO A 177 7.70 0.44 6.77
N ASN A 178 6.98 -0.31 7.60
CA ASN A 178 6.11 -1.39 7.15
C ASN A 178 4.70 -0.92 6.72
N THR A 179 4.39 0.36 6.92
CA THR A 179 3.10 0.97 6.56
C THR A 179 3.27 2.37 5.99
N THR A 180 2.26 2.84 5.25
CA THR A 180 2.09 4.23 4.80
C THR A 180 1.29 5.07 5.80
N ASN A 181 1.08 4.59 7.03
CA ASN A 181 0.20 5.23 8.03
C ASN A 181 0.58 6.68 8.34
N SER A 182 1.85 7.05 8.20
CA SER A 182 2.27 8.44 8.37
C SER A 182 1.68 9.37 7.30
N CYS A 183 1.45 8.88 6.07
CA CYS A 183 0.71 9.59 5.04
C CYS A 183 -0.80 9.54 5.32
N ASP A 184 -1.35 8.36 5.64
CA ASP A 184 -2.77 8.16 5.92
C ASP A 184 -3.28 9.07 7.06
N GLY A 185 -2.51 9.23 8.13
CA GLY A 185 -2.83 10.13 9.25
C GLY A 185 -2.92 11.60 8.80
N SER A 186 -1.97 12.05 8.00
CA SER A 186 -2.00 13.39 7.41
C SER A 186 -3.19 13.55 6.46
N PHE A 187 -3.48 12.55 5.63
CA PHE A 187 -4.63 12.57 4.72
C PHE A 187 -5.97 12.68 5.47
N ALA A 188 -6.13 11.93 6.56
CA ALA A 188 -7.32 12.00 7.39
C ALA A 188 -7.51 13.40 7.99
N HIS A 189 -6.43 13.99 8.51
CA HIS A 189 -6.45 15.36 9.03
C HIS A 189 -6.83 16.38 7.95
N TRP A 190 -6.19 16.37 6.78
CA TRP A 190 -6.48 17.32 5.70
C TRP A 190 -7.90 17.13 5.15
N LYS A 191 -8.36 15.88 4.98
CA LYS A 191 -9.74 15.60 4.57
C LYS A 191 -10.75 16.13 5.57
N SER A 192 -10.48 16.02 6.87
CA SER A 192 -11.32 16.60 7.93
C SER A 192 -11.41 18.11 7.80
N LYS A 193 -10.27 18.81 7.62
CA LYS A 193 -10.24 20.27 7.42
C LYS A 193 -11.01 20.69 6.16
N VAL A 194 -10.78 20.02 5.03
CA VAL A 194 -11.52 20.28 3.79
C VAL A 194 -13.02 20.02 3.94
N LYS A 195 -13.41 19.02 4.73
CA LYS A 195 -14.82 18.69 4.98
C LYS A 195 -15.56 19.78 5.77
N ILE A 196 -14.87 20.46 6.70
CA ILE A 196 -15.44 21.60 7.43
C ILE A 196 -15.80 22.74 6.45
N HIS A 197 -14.98 22.93 5.40
CA HIS A 197 -15.15 23.99 4.41
C HIS A 197 -15.73 23.45 3.08
N ARG A 198 -16.87 22.75 3.12
CA ARG A 198 -17.49 22.06 1.96
C ARG A 198 -17.78 22.97 0.77
N GLY A 199 -18.02 24.27 0.99
CA GLY A 199 -18.33 25.26 -0.05
C GLY A 199 -17.13 25.82 -0.81
N LEU A 200 -15.90 25.44 -0.47
CA LEU A 200 -14.72 25.97 -1.14
C LEU A 200 -14.64 25.53 -2.61
N ARG A 201 -14.50 26.50 -3.51
CA ARG A 201 -14.16 26.25 -4.92
C ARG A 201 -12.80 25.53 -5.02
N LYS A 202 -12.58 24.77 -6.11
CA LYS A 202 -11.37 23.95 -6.32
C LYS A 202 -10.06 24.71 -6.02
N HIS A 203 -9.88 25.92 -6.57
CA HIS A 203 -8.66 26.72 -6.37
C HIS A 203 -8.42 27.15 -4.91
N ARG A 204 -9.50 27.51 -4.17
CA ARG A 204 -9.38 27.87 -2.74
C ARG A 204 -9.07 26.63 -1.88
N ARG A 205 -9.64 25.49 -2.24
CA ARG A 205 -9.34 24.20 -1.62
C ARG A 205 -7.87 23.82 -1.83
N ALA A 206 -7.35 23.97 -3.06
CA ALA A 206 -5.95 23.73 -3.37
C ALA A 206 -5.01 24.64 -2.53
N LYS A 207 -5.30 25.96 -2.45
CA LYS A 207 -4.52 26.88 -1.60
C LYS A 207 -4.51 26.47 -0.13
N MET A 208 -5.66 26.08 0.41
CA MET A 208 -5.78 25.61 1.80
C MET A 208 -4.95 24.34 2.03
N ILE A 209 -4.99 23.36 1.11
CA ILE A 209 -4.25 22.12 1.22
C ILE A 209 -2.74 22.40 1.11
N ASN A 210 -2.31 23.24 0.17
CA ASN A 210 -0.90 23.64 0.05
C ASN A 210 -0.39 24.31 1.33
N PHE A 211 -1.18 25.18 1.96
CA PHE A 211 -0.84 25.74 3.26
C PHE A 211 -0.66 24.66 4.35
N LEU A 212 -1.55 23.66 4.39
CA LEU A 212 -1.44 22.55 5.34
C LEU A 212 -0.22 21.67 5.06
N LEU A 213 0.13 21.45 3.78
CA LEU A 213 1.32 20.69 3.38
C LEU A 213 2.63 21.36 3.79
N THR A 214 2.71 22.67 3.62
CA THR A 214 3.93 23.46 3.95
C THR A 214 4.18 23.50 5.47
N ASN A 215 3.12 23.36 6.27
CA ASN A 215 3.19 23.45 7.73
C ASN A 215 3.05 22.07 8.46
N SER A 216 3.28 20.97 7.74
CA SER A 216 3.13 19.60 8.29
C SER A 216 4.41 18.78 8.23
#